data_b7c3ca91555118c227065c57ccc8f04a
#
_entry.id   b7c3ca91555118c227065c57ccc8f04a
#
_cell.length_a   1.000
_cell.length_b   1.000
_cell.length_c   1.000
_cell.angle_alpha   90.00
_cell.angle_beta   90.00
_cell.angle_gamma   90.00
#
_symmetry.space_group_name_H-M   'P 1'
#
loop_
_entity.id
_entity.type
_entity.pdbx_description
1 polymer ?
#
loop_
_entity_poly.entity_id
_entity_poly.type
_entity_poly.pdbx_seq_one_letter_code
_entity_poly.pdbx_strand_id
1 'polypeptide(L)'
;MLVSVLMGIFLVPYIVWIVFMNNSSFFVPTEDNFLLIALISYAPYIPLAMIFGLGVVGALYYSKRLAFGEGANAYKDFFYGIGKNIKPALLGFFIIGLLYFSLSFGKVVIMFSELDPIVKGLLIGLMYVGFIILTMIVGFYLTQSVLYLGTTGQLMLNSVKFTFGMLGWNLLIFLIVLLPFIVIEVCSYLPANLFLIEYIFLAVCILFYFEFETFVFSIYSHAIFDLTINEDYPEIYRKGLSKKEPLE
;
A
#
# COMPACT_ATOMS: atom_id res chain seq x y z
N MET A 1 -10.31 -6.76 13.19
CA MET A 1 -11.65 -6.39 12.65
C MET A 1 -11.96 -4.89 12.74
N LEU A 2 -11.97 -4.24 13.90
CA LEU A 2 -12.32 -2.81 13.98
C LEU A 2 -11.37 -1.90 13.19
N VAL A 3 -10.06 -2.11 13.29
CA VAL A 3 -9.06 -1.32 12.56
C VAL A 3 -9.16 -1.54 11.05
N SER A 4 -9.47 -2.75 10.62
CA SER A 4 -9.72 -3.07 9.21
C SER A 4 -10.91 -2.27 8.67
N VAL A 5 -12.00 -2.21 9.42
CA VAL A 5 -13.21 -1.40 9.07
C VAL A 5 -12.86 0.09 9.04
N LEU A 6 -12.15 0.60 10.05
CA LEU A 6 -11.71 2.00 10.09
C LEU A 6 -10.84 2.35 8.87
N MET A 7 -9.92 1.48 8.50
CA MET A 7 -9.10 1.65 7.30
C MET A 7 -9.95 1.61 6.02
N GLY A 8 -10.95 0.71 5.97
CA GLY A 8 -11.92 0.61 4.88
C GLY A 8 -12.71 1.90 4.64
N ILE A 9 -13.02 2.67 5.69
CA ILE A 9 -13.71 3.98 5.55
C ILE A 9 -12.88 4.94 4.68
N PHE A 10 -11.55 4.93 4.84
CA PHE A 10 -10.66 5.77 4.03
C PHE A 10 -10.51 5.27 2.58
N LEU A 11 -10.92 4.03 2.29
CA LEU A 11 -10.96 3.47 0.94
C LEU A 11 -12.27 3.83 0.20
N VAL A 12 -13.33 4.20 0.90
CA VAL A 12 -14.64 4.50 0.30
C VAL A 12 -14.56 5.51 -0.86
N PRO A 13 -13.85 6.65 -0.75
CA PRO A 13 -13.76 7.60 -1.86
C PRO A 13 -13.16 6.98 -3.14
N TYR A 14 -12.20 6.07 -2.98
CA TYR A 14 -11.58 5.34 -4.08
C TYR A 14 -12.58 4.38 -4.75
N ILE A 15 -13.33 3.63 -3.96
CA ILE A 15 -14.38 2.71 -4.45
C ILE A 15 -15.46 3.50 -5.21
N VAL A 16 -15.92 4.60 -4.64
CA VAL A 16 -16.93 5.48 -5.28
C VAL A 16 -16.44 5.99 -6.64
N TRP A 17 -15.18 6.38 -6.72
CA TRP A 17 -14.59 6.84 -7.98
C TRP A 17 -14.54 5.73 -9.05
N ILE A 18 -14.10 4.52 -8.69
CA ILE A 18 -14.09 3.37 -9.61
C ILE A 18 -15.49 3.03 -10.10
N VAL A 19 -16.46 2.96 -9.19
CA VAL A 19 -17.86 2.69 -9.54
C VAL A 19 -18.40 3.76 -10.48
N PHE A 20 -18.10 5.03 -10.23
CA PHE A 20 -18.51 6.13 -11.10
C PHE A 20 -17.89 6.02 -12.51
N MET A 21 -16.59 5.76 -12.60
CA MET A 21 -15.92 5.57 -13.89
C MET A 21 -16.51 4.40 -14.69
N ASN A 22 -16.68 3.25 -14.05
CA ASN A 22 -17.13 2.02 -14.73
C ASN A 22 -18.60 2.11 -15.22
N ASN A 23 -19.40 2.95 -14.60
CA ASN A 23 -20.81 3.13 -14.97
C ASN A 23 -21.08 4.34 -15.91
N SER A 24 -20.04 5.12 -16.26
CA SER A 24 -20.19 6.28 -17.12
C SER A 24 -19.57 6.05 -18.50
N SER A 25 -20.36 6.17 -19.55
CA SER A 25 -19.89 6.09 -20.94
C SER A 25 -18.88 7.21 -21.29
N PHE A 26 -18.79 8.27 -20.49
CA PHE A 26 -17.84 9.36 -20.67
C PHE A 26 -16.38 8.86 -20.56
N PHE A 27 -16.11 7.85 -19.76
CA PHE A 27 -14.74 7.35 -19.50
C PHE A 27 -14.29 6.25 -20.48
N VAL A 28 -15.07 5.99 -21.56
CA VAL A 28 -14.66 5.03 -22.59
C VAL A 28 -13.70 5.74 -23.57
N PRO A 29 -12.41 5.34 -23.60
CA PRO A 29 -11.44 6.00 -24.48
C PRO A 29 -11.66 5.60 -25.95
N THR A 30 -11.52 6.57 -26.84
CA THR A 30 -11.49 6.39 -28.30
C THR A 30 -10.12 6.82 -28.85
N GLU A 31 -9.81 6.51 -30.10
CA GLU A 31 -8.55 6.90 -30.73
C GLU A 31 -8.30 8.42 -30.67
N ASP A 32 -9.36 9.22 -30.74
CA ASP A 32 -9.26 10.69 -30.76
C ASP A 32 -9.09 11.31 -29.37
N ASN A 33 -9.52 10.64 -28.29
CA ASN A 33 -9.61 11.25 -26.96
C ASN A 33 -8.94 10.46 -25.83
N PHE A 34 -8.26 9.34 -26.14
CA PHE A 34 -7.75 8.40 -25.11
C PHE A 34 -6.82 9.08 -24.08
N LEU A 35 -5.99 10.05 -24.52
CA LEU A 35 -5.09 10.74 -23.59
C LEU A 35 -5.86 11.59 -22.57
N LEU A 36 -6.85 12.35 -23.05
CA LEU A 36 -7.66 13.20 -22.17
C LEU A 36 -8.50 12.35 -21.21
N ILE A 37 -9.16 11.32 -21.73
CA ILE A 37 -9.97 10.40 -20.91
C ILE A 37 -9.09 9.68 -19.89
N ALA A 38 -7.92 9.15 -20.28
CA ALA A 38 -7.01 8.52 -19.35
C ALA A 38 -6.52 9.49 -18.26
N LEU A 39 -6.20 10.73 -18.62
CA LEU A 39 -5.80 11.76 -17.65
C LEU A 39 -6.90 12.02 -16.62
N ILE A 40 -8.13 12.28 -17.08
CA ILE A 40 -9.28 12.57 -16.20
C ILE A 40 -9.63 11.34 -15.35
N SER A 41 -9.55 10.13 -15.91
CA SER A 41 -9.86 8.89 -15.22
C SER A 41 -8.89 8.58 -14.07
N TYR A 42 -7.60 8.76 -14.32
CA TYR A 42 -6.57 8.28 -13.41
C TYR A 42 -5.91 9.34 -12.52
N ALA A 43 -5.94 10.63 -12.89
CA ALA A 43 -5.41 11.70 -12.04
C ALA A 43 -6.04 11.76 -10.62
N PRO A 44 -7.36 11.51 -10.44
CA PRO A 44 -7.97 11.47 -9.12
C PRO A 44 -7.42 10.38 -8.19
N TYR A 45 -6.77 9.34 -8.71
CA TYR A 45 -6.14 8.32 -7.85
C TYR A 45 -5.05 8.89 -6.94
N ILE A 46 -4.42 10.01 -7.32
CA ILE A 46 -3.40 10.64 -6.48
C ILE A 46 -4.00 11.12 -5.16
N PRO A 47 -4.98 12.05 -5.13
CA PRO A 47 -5.59 12.47 -3.87
C PRO A 47 -6.36 11.35 -3.16
N LEU A 48 -6.96 10.41 -3.88
CA LEU A 48 -7.66 9.27 -3.29
C LEU A 48 -6.71 8.33 -2.56
N ALA A 49 -5.53 8.05 -3.13
CA ALA A 49 -4.48 7.31 -2.45
C ALA A 49 -4.01 8.03 -1.19
N MET A 50 -3.82 9.36 -1.24
CA MET A 50 -3.43 10.14 -0.06
C MET A 50 -4.45 10.03 1.08
N ILE A 51 -5.76 10.02 0.77
CA ILE A 51 -6.82 9.80 1.76
C ILE A 51 -6.69 8.39 2.35
N PHE A 52 -6.54 7.36 1.52
CA PHE A 52 -6.36 5.98 1.99
C PHE A 52 -5.11 5.82 2.85
N GLY A 53 -4.04 6.52 2.53
CA GLY A 53 -2.78 6.55 3.28
C GLY A 53 -2.93 6.96 4.75
N LEU A 54 -3.89 7.82 5.06
CA LEU A 54 -4.21 8.17 6.45
C LEU A 54 -4.73 6.95 7.21
N GLY A 55 -5.59 6.15 6.60
CA GLY A 55 -6.07 4.88 7.17
C GLY A 55 -4.93 3.88 7.40
N VAL A 56 -4.06 3.72 6.41
CA VAL A 56 -2.89 2.81 6.50
C VAL A 56 -1.97 3.18 7.67
N VAL A 57 -1.63 4.46 7.81
CA VAL A 57 -0.72 4.91 8.89
C VAL A 57 -1.36 4.78 10.27
N GLY A 58 -2.68 4.97 10.38
CA GLY A 58 -3.43 4.68 11.60
C GLY A 58 -3.36 3.20 11.98
N ALA A 59 -3.54 2.32 11.00
CA ALA A 59 -3.45 0.87 11.18
C ALA A 59 -2.02 0.42 11.53
N LEU A 60 -0.99 0.98 10.88
CA LEU A 60 0.42 0.69 11.19
C LEU A 60 0.78 1.10 12.63
N TYR A 61 0.29 2.25 13.10
CA TYR A 61 0.54 2.69 14.48
C TYR A 61 -0.12 1.75 15.49
N TYR A 62 -1.37 1.34 15.25
CA TYR A 62 -2.04 0.35 16.08
C TYR A 62 -1.31 -1.00 16.06
N SER A 63 -0.95 -1.48 14.87
CA SER A 63 -0.23 -2.75 14.69
C SER A 63 1.12 -2.77 15.43
N LYS A 64 1.85 -1.64 15.40
CA LYS A 64 3.07 -1.46 16.19
C LYS A 64 2.81 -1.65 17.68
N ARG A 65 1.80 -0.98 18.24
CA ARG A 65 1.49 -1.09 19.67
C ARG A 65 1.09 -2.50 20.06
N LEU A 66 0.33 -3.17 19.19
CA LEU A 66 -0.04 -4.56 19.38
C LEU A 66 1.19 -5.48 19.37
N ALA A 67 2.09 -5.31 18.38
CA ALA A 67 3.32 -6.09 18.26
C ALA A 67 4.27 -5.89 19.45
N PHE A 68 4.28 -4.70 20.05
CA PHE A 68 5.12 -4.38 21.23
C PHE A 68 4.48 -4.78 22.57
N GLY A 69 3.28 -5.35 22.57
CA GLY A 69 2.58 -5.70 23.82
C GLY A 69 2.15 -4.48 24.66
N GLU A 70 2.01 -3.31 24.04
CA GLU A 70 1.70 -2.03 24.70
C GLU A 70 0.18 -1.86 24.85
N GLY A 71 -0.60 -2.69 25.39
CA GLY A 71 -2.03 -2.49 25.63
C GLY A 71 -2.74 -1.60 24.59
N ALA A 72 -3.03 -2.14 23.38
CA ALA A 72 -3.52 -1.36 22.25
C ALA A 72 -5.05 -1.14 22.33
N ASN A 73 -5.49 0.11 22.10
CA ASN A 73 -6.88 0.47 21.91
C ASN A 73 -7.12 0.82 20.44
N ALA A 74 -7.90 -0.02 19.74
CA ALA A 74 -8.07 0.07 18.29
C ALA A 74 -8.52 1.47 17.83
N TYR A 75 -9.55 2.06 18.44
CA TYR A 75 -10.06 3.37 18.05
C TYR A 75 -9.07 4.51 18.40
N LYS A 76 -8.63 4.57 19.65
CA LYS A 76 -7.77 5.66 20.14
C LYS A 76 -6.43 5.67 19.42
N ASP A 77 -5.81 4.51 19.30
CA ASP A 77 -4.46 4.40 18.71
C ASP A 77 -4.48 4.61 17.20
N PHE A 78 -5.55 4.18 16.52
CA PHE A 78 -5.73 4.42 15.09
C PHE A 78 -5.76 5.93 14.78
N PHE A 79 -6.63 6.69 15.43
CA PHE A 79 -6.73 8.13 15.17
C PHE A 79 -5.52 8.93 15.69
N TYR A 80 -4.92 8.50 16.80
CA TYR A 80 -3.66 9.08 17.28
C TYR A 80 -2.54 8.85 16.27
N GLY A 81 -2.47 7.65 15.69
CA GLY A 81 -1.50 7.31 14.63
C GLY A 81 -1.64 8.21 13.41
N ILE A 82 -2.86 8.47 12.95
CA ILE A 82 -3.14 9.43 11.87
C ILE A 82 -2.62 10.81 12.23
N GLY A 83 -3.03 11.36 13.38
CA GLY A 83 -2.66 12.72 13.79
C GLY A 83 -1.14 12.92 13.90
N LYS A 84 -0.42 11.91 14.42
CA LYS A 84 1.03 11.96 14.59
C LYS A 84 1.79 11.85 13.26
N ASN A 85 1.27 11.08 12.30
CA ASN A 85 2.00 10.69 11.08
C ASN A 85 1.32 11.19 9.80
N ILE A 86 0.53 12.25 9.86
CA ILE A 86 -0.20 12.79 8.70
C ILE A 86 0.73 13.19 7.55
N LYS A 87 1.85 13.86 7.83
CA LYS A 87 2.80 14.31 6.79
C LYS A 87 3.48 13.13 6.08
N PRO A 88 4.08 12.15 6.80
CA PRO A 88 4.60 10.94 6.17
C PRO A 88 3.54 10.16 5.37
N ALA A 89 2.32 10.04 5.89
CA ALA A 89 1.22 9.37 5.19
C ALA A 89 0.90 10.03 3.86
N LEU A 90 0.67 11.36 3.87
CA LEU A 90 0.36 12.11 2.66
C LEU A 90 1.49 12.04 1.63
N LEU A 91 2.76 12.17 2.05
CA LEU A 91 3.90 12.07 1.13
C LEU A 91 4.05 10.66 0.56
N GLY A 92 4.02 9.63 1.40
CA GLY A 92 4.16 8.25 0.94
C GLY A 92 3.06 7.87 -0.04
N PHE A 93 1.81 8.20 0.27
CA PHE A 93 0.68 7.88 -0.58
C PHE A 93 0.50 8.84 -1.77
N PHE A 94 1.05 10.04 -1.73
CA PHE A 94 1.24 10.85 -2.94
C PHE A 94 2.15 10.13 -3.94
N ILE A 95 3.26 9.56 -3.48
CA ILE A 95 4.16 8.77 -4.33
C ILE A 95 3.44 7.54 -4.89
N ILE A 96 2.74 6.76 -4.05
CA ILE A 96 1.96 5.59 -4.50
C ILE A 96 0.88 5.99 -5.50
N GLY A 97 0.14 7.06 -5.23
CA GLY A 97 -0.89 7.57 -6.13
C GLY A 97 -0.34 8.01 -7.48
N LEU A 98 0.82 8.69 -7.48
CA LEU A 98 1.52 9.09 -8.70
C LEU A 98 2.02 7.87 -9.49
N LEU A 99 2.53 6.85 -8.81
CA LEU A 99 2.96 5.60 -9.45
C LEU A 99 1.79 4.84 -10.06
N TYR A 100 0.67 4.76 -9.34
CA TYR A 100 -0.53 4.09 -9.84
C TYR A 100 -1.16 4.85 -11.01
N PHE A 101 -1.19 6.19 -10.92
CA PHE A 101 -1.55 7.05 -12.04
C PHE A 101 -0.65 6.78 -13.27
N SER A 102 0.67 6.77 -13.07
CA SER A 102 1.64 6.56 -14.15
C SER A 102 1.49 5.17 -14.78
N LEU A 103 1.27 4.14 -13.97
CA LEU A 103 1.01 2.78 -14.44
C LEU A 103 -0.27 2.71 -15.27
N SER A 104 -1.37 3.23 -14.74
CA SER A 104 -2.69 3.16 -15.40
C SER A 104 -2.73 4.00 -16.67
N PHE A 105 -2.23 5.24 -16.62
CA PHE A 105 -2.12 6.12 -17.78
C PHE A 105 -1.17 5.54 -18.83
N GLY A 106 -0.01 5.03 -18.42
CA GLY A 106 0.96 4.41 -19.33
C GLY A 106 0.42 3.16 -20.02
N LYS A 107 -0.38 2.33 -19.32
CA LYS A 107 -1.08 1.18 -19.94
C LYS A 107 -1.97 1.64 -21.08
N VAL A 108 -2.76 2.71 -20.90
CA VAL A 108 -3.63 3.23 -21.98
C VAL A 108 -2.78 3.74 -23.15
N VAL A 109 -1.74 4.51 -22.89
CA VAL A 109 -0.84 5.03 -23.96
C VAL A 109 -0.21 3.87 -24.74
N ILE A 110 0.26 2.84 -24.06
CA ILE A 110 0.86 1.65 -24.70
C ILE A 110 -0.19 0.88 -25.51
N MET A 111 -1.43 0.74 -25.02
CA MET A 111 -2.50 0.04 -25.72
C MET A 111 -2.83 0.70 -27.07
N PHE A 112 -2.91 2.04 -27.09
CA PHE A 112 -3.20 2.82 -28.31
C PHE A 112 -1.97 3.09 -29.20
N SER A 113 -0.78 2.65 -28.82
CA SER A 113 0.44 2.77 -29.66
C SER A 113 0.45 1.72 -30.77
N GLU A 114 1.24 1.96 -31.82
CA GLU A 114 1.44 1.01 -32.93
C GLU A 114 2.54 -0.03 -32.64
N LEU A 115 2.98 -0.17 -31.37
CA LEU A 115 4.03 -1.11 -30.99
C LEU A 115 3.59 -2.57 -31.15
N ASP A 116 4.56 -3.44 -31.40
CA ASP A 116 4.37 -4.89 -31.42
C ASP A 116 3.79 -5.39 -30.07
N PRO A 117 2.84 -6.36 -30.09
CA PRO A 117 2.23 -6.90 -28.86
C PRO A 117 3.24 -7.40 -27.82
N ILE A 118 4.35 -8.00 -28.23
CA ILE A 118 5.40 -8.47 -27.30
C ILE A 118 6.05 -7.28 -26.61
N VAL A 119 6.39 -6.22 -27.37
CA VAL A 119 6.96 -4.99 -26.82
C VAL A 119 6.01 -4.32 -25.85
N LYS A 120 4.70 -4.24 -26.16
CA LYS A 120 3.66 -3.74 -25.25
C LYS A 120 3.66 -4.53 -23.94
N GLY A 121 3.66 -5.86 -24.01
CA GLY A 121 3.69 -6.74 -22.84
C GLY A 121 4.93 -6.53 -21.97
N LEU A 122 6.11 -6.41 -22.59
CA LEU A 122 7.36 -6.14 -21.87
C LEU A 122 7.35 -4.78 -21.16
N LEU A 123 6.89 -3.71 -21.83
CA LEU A 123 6.81 -2.38 -21.24
C LEU A 123 5.86 -2.36 -20.04
N ILE A 124 4.68 -2.95 -20.19
CA ILE A 124 3.70 -3.05 -19.08
C ILE A 124 4.28 -3.86 -17.93
N GLY A 125 4.94 -4.99 -18.21
CA GLY A 125 5.61 -5.80 -17.20
C GLY A 125 6.68 -5.03 -16.43
N LEU A 126 7.53 -4.25 -17.09
CA LEU A 126 8.53 -3.39 -16.47
C LEU A 126 7.89 -2.31 -15.57
N MET A 127 6.77 -1.74 -16.00
CA MET A 127 6.03 -0.76 -15.19
C MET A 127 5.49 -1.39 -13.90
N TYR A 128 4.96 -2.62 -13.94
CA TYR A 128 4.53 -3.34 -12.74
C TYR A 128 5.68 -3.67 -11.80
N VAL A 129 6.83 -4.10 -12.33
CA VAL A 129 8.04 -4.33 -11.51
C VAL A 129 8.48 -3.04 -10.81
N GLY A 130 8.54 -1.93 -11.52
CA GLY A 130 8.84 -0.62 -10.94
C GLY A 130 7.83 -0.21 -9.87
N PHE A 131 6.54 -0.40 -10.14
CA PHE A 131 5.46 -0.12 -9.17
C PHE A 131 5.63 -0.93 -7.88
N ILE A 132 5.89 -2.23 -7.97
CA ILE A 132 6.09 -3.11 -6.81
C ILE A 132 7.29 -2.65 -5.99
N ILE A 133 8.46 -2.44 -6.61
CA ILE A 133 9.69 -2.01 -5.91
C ILE A 133 9.48 -0.68 -5.18
N LEU A 134 8.89 0.31 -5.85
CA LEU A 134 8.68 1.63 -5.27
C LEU A 134 7.60 1.59 -4.16
N THR A 135 6.58 0.75 -4.28
CA THR A 135 5.60 0.53 -3.22
C THR A 135 6.25 -0.11 -1.98
N MET A 136 7.19 -1.04 -2.16
CA MET A 136 7.99 -1.60 -1.06
C MET A 136 8.80 -0.53 -0.33
N ILE A 137 9.47 0.36 -1.07
CA ILE A 137 10.23 1.48 -0.48
C ILE A 137 9.29 2.36 0.37
N VAL A 138 8.12 2.71 -0.17
CA VAL A 138 7.13 3.52 0.58
C VAL A 138 6.59 2.76 1.80
N GLY A 139 6.35 1.46 1.70
CA GLY A 139 5.94 0.63 2.83
C GLY A 139 6.94 0.70 4.00
N PHE A 140 8.22 0.49 3.74
CA PHE A 140 9.27 0.64 4.76
C PHE A 140 9.39 2.07 5.27
N TYR A 141 9.25 3.08 4.40
CA TYR A 141 9.24 4.47 4.82
C TYR A 141 8.11 4.78 5.81
N LEU A 142 6.90 4.32 5.55
CA LEU A 142 5.76 4.54 6.44
C LEU A 142 5.94 3.81 7.77
N THR A 143 6.40 2.57 7.77
CA THR A 143 6.66 1.82 9.01
C THR A 143 7.74 2.49 9.84
N GLN A 144 8.84 2.94 9.23
CA GLN A 144 9.87 3.71 9.93
C GLN A 144 9.33 5.02 10.51
N SER A 145 8.48 5.75 9.76
CA SER A 145 7.91 7.02 10.21
C SER A 145 7.04 6.88 11.47
N VAL A 146 6.43 5.71 11.65
CA VAL A 146 5.63 5.38 12.85
C VAL A 146 6.52 5.06 14.05
N LEU A 147 7.75 4.60 13.80
CA LEU A 147 8.68 4.11 14.84
C LEU A 147 9.72 5.15 15.25
N TYR A 148 10.35 5.79 14.29
CA TYR A 148 11.55 6.59 14.50
C TYR A 148 11.28 8.08 14.30
N LEU A 149 12.03 8.88 15.05
CA LEU A 149 12.15 10.32 14.82
C LEU A 149 13.33 10.53 13.86
N GLY A 150 13.03 10.72 12.60
CA GLY A 150 14.04 10.93 11.56
C GLY A 150 13.59 11.92 10.50
N THR A 151 14.53 12.47 9.74
CA THR A 151 14.19 13.29 8.58
C THR A 151 13.64 12.39 7.45
N THR A 152 12.72 12.92 6.65
CA THR A 152 12.14 12.21 5.49
C THR A 152 13.22 11.61 4.59
N GLY A 153 14.32 12.34 4.34
CA GLY A 153 15.41 11.87 3.50
C GLY A 153 16.15 10.65 4.10
N GLN A 154 16.40 10.65 5.40
CA GLN A 154 17.03 9.52 6.10
C GLN A 154 16.12 8.28 6.07
N LEU A 155 14.83 8.45 6.38
CA LEU A 155 13.86 7.36 6.36
C LEU A 155 13.71 6.77 4.95
N MET A 156 13.65 7.62 3.92
CA MET A 156 13.60 7.16 2.51
C MET A 156 14.87 6.40 2.11
N LEU A 157 16.06 6.93 2.44
CA LEU A 157 17.32 6.27 2.11
C LEU A 157 17.43 4.89 2.78
N ASN A 158 17.05 4.78 4.05
CA ASN A 158 17.00 3.52 4.76
C ASN A 158 16.01 2.56 4.11
N SER A 159 14.83 3.05 3.69
CA SER A 159 13.80 2.23 3.02
C SER A 159 14.32 1.63 1.71
N VAL A 160 15.11 2.37 0.94
CA VAL A 160 15.79 1.84 -0.25
C VAL A 160 16.75 0.70 0.15
N LYS A 161 17.59 0.92 1.18
CA LYS A 161 18.52 -0.12 1.65
C LYS A 161 17.80 -1.39 2.11
N PHE A 162 16.69 -1.26 2.88
CA PHE A 162 15.91 -2.42 3.33
C PHE A 162 15.24 -3.14 2.17
N THR A 163 14.72 -2.40 1.19
CA THR A 163 14.08 -2.99 0.02
C THR A 163 15.05 -3.87 -0.76
N PHE A 164 16.25 -3.38 -1.04
CA PHE A 164 17.23 -4.13 -1.84
C PHE A 164 18.07 -5.11 -1.01
N GLY A 165 18.27 -4.86 0.29
CA GLY A 165 19.07 -5.72 1.15
C GLY A 165 18.49 -7.11 1.33
N MET A 166 17.16 -7.26 1.29
CA MET A 166 16.44 -8.54 1.45
C MET A 166 15.38 -8.72 0.36
N LEU A 167 15.70 -8.35 -0.89
CA LEU A 167 14.75 -8.23 -2.00
C LEU A 167 13.86 -9.48 -2.17
N GLY A 168 14.42 -10.69 -2.10
CA GLY A 168 13.67 -11.93 -2.28
C GLY A 168 12.58 -12.12 -1.21
N TRP A 169 12.91 -11.94 0.06
CA TRP A 169 11.95 -11.99 1.16
C TRP A 169 10.94 -10.86 1.11
N ASN A 170 11.40 -9.67 0.78
CA ASN A 170 10.54 -8.50 0.60
C ASN A 170 9.47 -8.75 -0.47
N LEU A 171 9.85 -9.29 -1.62
CA LEU A 171 8.91 -9.63 -2.70
C LEU A 171 7.85 -10.63 -2.21
N LEU A 172 8.25 -11.67 -1.47
CA LEU A 172 7.33 -12.67 -0.96
C LEU A 172 6.30 -12.07 0.02
N ILE A 173 6.75 -11.27 0.98
CA ILE A 173 5.86 -10.61 1.94
C ILE A 173 4.97 -9.58 1.26
N PHE A 174 5.52 -8.82 0.31
CA PHE A 174 4.73 -7.84 -0.45
C PHE A 174 3.67 -8.48 -1.34
N LEU A 175 3.92 -9.67 -1.90
CA LEU A 175 2.88 -10.42 -2.61
C LEU A 175 1.70 -10.76 -1.67
N ILE A 176 1.97 -11.09 -0.41
CA ILE A 176 0.91 -11.29 0.59
C ILE A 176 0.18 -9.97 0.86
N VAL A 177 0.90 -8.89 1.14
CA VAL A 177 0.32 -7.56 1.43
C VAL A 177 -0.50 -7.01 0.25
N LEU A 178 -0.04 -7.21 -0.98
CA LEU A 178 -0.71 -6.74 -2.18
C LEU A 178 -1.79 -7.70 -2.70
N LEU A 179 -1.98 -8.87 -2.08
CA LEU A 179 -2.91 -9.90 -2.56
C LEU A 179 -4.31 -9.35 -2.87
N PRO A 180 -4.97 -8.53 -2.03
CA PRO A 180 -6.28 -7.98 -2.36
C PRO A 180 -6.29 -7.16 -3.64
N PHE A 181 -5.27 -6.33 -3.84
CA PHE A 181 -5.15 -5.48 -5.01
C PHE A 181 -4.86 -6.29 -6.28
N ILE A 182 -4.03 -7.34 -6.16
CA ILE A 182 -3.77 -8.29 -7.26
C ILE A 182 -5.06 -9.00 -7.65
N VAL A 183 -5.85 -9.47 -6.68
CA VAL A 183 -7.12 -10.16 -6.94
C VAL A 183 -8.12 -9.21 -7.62
N ILE A 184 -8.25 -7.97 -7.16
CA ILE A 184 -9.11 -6.95 -7.78
C ILE A 184 -8.67 -6.67 -9.21
N GLU A 185 -7.38 -6.48 -9.46
CA GLU A 185 -6.84 -6.25 -10.81
C GLU A 185 -7.11 -7.45 -11.72
N VAL A 186 -6.93 -8.68 -11.26
CA VAL A 186 -7.22 -9.89 -12.02
C VAL A 186 -8.73 -10.02 -12.29
N CYS A 187 -9.58 -9.76 -11.31
CA CYS A 187 -11.03 -9.80 -11.45
C CYS A 187 -11.55 -8.80 -12.48
N SER A 188 -10.88 -7.65 -12.65
CA SER A 188 -11.27 -6.65 -13.66
C SER A 188 -11.20 -7.15 -15.11
N TYR A 189 -10.44 -8.22 -15.36
CA TYR A 189 -10.36 -8.90 -16.68
C TYR A 189 -11.38 -10.03 -16.84
N LEU A 190 -12.14 -10.38 -15.80
CA LEU A 190 -13.14 -11.43 -15.83
C LEU A 190 -14.49 -10.93 -16.38
N PRO A 191 -15.34 -11.85 -16.88
CA PRO A 191 -16.68 -11.46 -17.33
C PRO A 191 -17.52 -10.82 -16.23
N ALA A 192 -18.39 -9.89 -16.61
CA ALA A 192 -19.21 -9.08 -15.70
C ALA A 192 -20.11 -9.89 -14.72
N ASN A 193 -20.43 -11.13 -15.02
CA ASN A 193 -21.19 -12.02 -14.14
C ASN A 193 -20.40 -12.45 -12.88
N LEU A 194 -19.09 -12.20 -12.83
CA LEU A 194 -18.23 -12.51 -11.67
C LEU A 194 -17.98 -11.31 -10.75
N PHE A 195 -18.50 -10.12 -11.07
CA PHE A 195 -18.35 -8.93 -10.20
C PHE A 195 -18.88 -9.13 -8.78
N LEU A 196 -19.88 -10.01 -8.60
CA LEU A 196 -20.36 -10.34 -7.26
C LEU A 196 -19.24 -10.95 -6.38
N ILE A 197 -18.37 -11.78 -6.97
CA ILE A 197 -17.23 -12.39 -6.26
C ILE A 197 -16.24 -11.31 -5.83
N GLU A 198 -15.97 -10.34 -6.71
CA GLU A 198 -15.09 -9.18 -6.42
C GLU A 198 -15.62 -8.36 -5.24
N TYR A 199 -16.92 -8.04 -5.22
CA TYR A 199 -17.53 -7.30 -4.11
C TYR A 199 -17.52 -8.07 -2.79
N ILE A 200 -17.80 -9.39 -2.81
CA ILE A 200 -17.72 -10.24 -1.62
C ILE A 200 -16.28 -10.27 -1.11
N PHE A 201 -15.31 -10.46 -2.00
CA PHE A 201 -13.89 -10.47 -1.64
C PHE A 201 -13.45 -9.13 -1.04
N LEU A 202 -13.83 -8.01 -1.65
CA LEU A 202 -13.54 -6.66 -1.12
C LEU A 202 -14.16 -6.45 0.25
N ALA A 203 -15.39 -6.91 0.48
CA ALA A 203 -16.03 -6.84 1.79
C ALA A 203 -15.26 -7.63 2.86
N VAL A 204 -14.78 -8.84 2.54
CA VAL A 204 -13.92 -9.63 3.43
C VAL A 204 -12.60 -8.91 3.71
N CYS A 205 -11.99 -8.29 2.71
CA CYS A 205 -10.77 -7.50 2.89
C CYS A 205 -11.00 -6.31 3.83
N ILE A 206 -12.09 -5.58 3.66
CA ILE A 206 -12.46 -4.45 4.54
C ILE A 206 -12.70 -4.93 5.98
N LEU A 207 -13.31 -6.09 6.18
CA LEU A 207 -13.63 -6.58 7.51
C LEU A 207 -12.42 -7.14 8.27
N PHE A 208 -11.48 -7.80 7.59
CA PHE A 208 -10.45 -8.60 8.26
C PHE A 208 -9.04 -8.40 7.70
N TYR A 209 -8.90 -8.31 6.39
CA TYR A 209 -7.59 -8.47 5.76
C TYR A 209 -6.68 -7.25 5.95
N PHE A 210 -7.19 -6.05 5.91
CA PHE A 210 -6.39 -4.83 6.03
C PHE A 210 -5.66 -4.70 7.38
N GLU A 211 -6.30 -5.14 8.48
CA GLU A 211 -5.64 -5.19 9.78
C GLU A 211 -4.56 -6.29 9.80
N PHE A 212 -4.87 -7.45 9.23
CA PHE A 212 -3.94 -8.56 9.14
C PHE A 212 -2.70 -8.19 8.33
N GLU A 213 -2.85 -7.61 7.12
CA GLU A 213 -1.72 -7.22 6.27
C GLU A 213 -0.82 -6.18 6.93
N THR A 214 -1.41 -5.15 7.54
CA THR A 214 -0.64 -4.10 8.23
C THR A 214 0.10 -4.67 9.44
N PHE A 215 -0.50 -5.62 10.16
CA PHE A 215 0.12 -6.30 11.29
C PHE A 215 1.29 -7.19 10.84
N VAL A 216 1.09 -8.03 9.82
CA VAL A 216 2.14 -8.87 9.24
C VAL A 216 3.30 -8.03 8.73
N PHE A 217 3.00 -6.97 7.98
CA PHE A 217 4.03 -6.08 7.45
C PHE A 217 4.76 -5.31 8.57
N SER A 218 4.06 -4.90 9.61
CA SER A 218 4.66 -4.26 10.78
C SER A 218 5.66 -5.18 11.47
N ILE A 219 5.27 -6.43 11.79
CA ILE A 219 6.17 -7.42 12.44
C ILE A 219 7.38 -7.70 11.54
N TYR A 220 7.15 -7.93 10.26
CA TYR A 220 8.22 -8.19 9.30
C TYR A 220 9.23 -7.04 9.21
N SER A 221 8.72 -5.80 9.10
CA SER A 221 9.57 -4.61 9.06
C SER A 221 10.39 -4.46 10.35
N HIS A 222 9.78 -4.75 11.51
CA HIS A 222 10.50 -4.73 12.79
C HIS A 222 11.63 -5.75 12.83
N ALA A 223 11.40 -6.96 12.32
CA ALA A 223 12.45 -7.98 12.25
C ALA A 223 13.65 -7.52 11.40
N ILE A 224 13.39 -6.83 10.27
CA ILE A 224 14.45 -6.23 9.45
C ILE A 224 15.17 -5.11 10.19
N PHE A 225 14.42 -4.24 10.87
CA PHE A 225 15.02 -3.13 11.63
C PHE A 225 15.88 -3.64 12.80
N ASP A 226 15.48 -4.73 13.46
CA ASP A 226 16.27 -5.38 14.50
C ASP A 226 17.62 -5.95 13.99
N LEU A 227 17.66 -6.35 12.73
CA LEU A 227 18.87 -6.84 12.08
C LEU A 227 19.80 -5.73 11.57
N THR A 228 19.34 -4.48 11.54
CA THR A 228 20.04 -3.43 10.79
C THR A 228 20.27 -2.13 11.57
N ILE A 229 19.27 -1.62 12.27
CA ILE A 229 19.32 -0.29 12.90
C ILE A 229 18.91 -0.28 14.37
N ASN A 230 18.15 -1.26 14.86
CA ASN A 230 17.63 -1.24 16.21
C ASN A 230 18.69 -1.53 17.28
N GLU A 231 19.85 -2.08 16.92
CA GLU A 231 20.98 -2.24 17.84
C GLU A 231 21.41 -0.88 18.45
N ASP A 232 21.26 0.20 17.70
CA ASP A 232 21.54 1.57 18.15
C ASP A 232 20.41 2.17 19.01
N TYR A 233 19.27 1.48 19.15
CA TYR A 233 18.07 1.93 19.86
C TYR A 233 17.60 0.90 20.90
N PRO A 234 18.26 0.81 22.06
CA PRO A 234 18.00 -0.24 23.07
C PRO A 234 16.55 -0.31 23.56
N GLU A 235 15.82 0.80 23.52
CA GLU A 235 14.41 0.88 23.91
C GLU A 235 13.45 0.22 22.91
N ILE A 236 13.90 -0.01 21.69
CA ILE A 236 13.11 -0.61 20.60
C ILE A 236 13.64 -2.01 20.26
N TYR A 237 14.95 -2.27 20.42
CA TYR A 237 15.60 -3.50 20.04
C TYR A 237 14.95 -4.74 20.68
N ARG A 238 14.51 -5.67 19.84
CA ARG A 238 13.78 -6.89 20.21
C ARG A 238 12.52 -6.65 21.05
N LYS A 239 11.96 -5.47 21.03
CA LYS A 239 10.71 -5.18 21.72
C LYS A 239 9.57 -5.98 21.08
N GLY A 240 8.74 -6.65 21.89
CA GLY A 240 7.66 -7.52 21.43
C GLY A 240 8.06 -8.93 21.02
N LEU A 241 9.33 -9.22 20.84
CA LEU A 241 9.83 -10.59 20.79
C LEU A 241 9.86 -11.14 22.21
N SER A 242 9.35 -12.36 22.42
CA SER A 242 9.41 -13.01 23.74
C SER A 242 10.86 -12.99 24.25
N LYS A 243 11.11 -12.16 25.25
CA LYS A 243 12.36 -12.27 26.01
C LYS A 243 12.35 -13.66 26.61
N LYS A 244 13.18 -14.56 26.11
CA LYS A 244 13.62 -15.67 26.94
C LYS A 244 14.35 -14.99 28.09
N GLU A 245 13.76 -15.01 29.27
CA GLU A 245 14.49 -14.66 30.48
C GLU A 245 15.79 -15.49 30.45
N PRO A 246 16.96 -14.87 30.72
CA PRO A 246 18.17 -15.66 30.86
C PRO A 246 17.86 -16.73 31.91
N LEU A 247 18.04 -18.00 31.54
CA LEU A 247 18.00 -19.09 32.49
C LEU A 247 19.09 -18.78 33.52
N GLU A 248 18.67 -18.39 34.74
CA GLU A 248 19.55 -18.27 35.88
C GLU A 248 20.22 -19.63 36.20
#